data_4836057422b7065bffdca57f797bd40b
#
_entry.id   4836057422b7065bffdca57f797bd40b
#
_cell.length_a   1.000
_cell.length_b   1.000
_cell.length_c   1.000
_cell.angle_alpha   90.00
_cell.angle_beta   90.00
_cell.angle_gamma   90.00
#
_symmetry.space_group_name_H-M   'P 1'
#
loop_
_entity.id
_entity.type
_entity.pdbx_description
1 polymer ?
#
loop_
_entity_poly.entity_id
_entity_poly.type
_entity_poly.pdbx_seq_one_letter_code
_entity_poly.pdbx_strand_id
1 'polypeptide(L)'
;MNIKSNEARCTSCHAGYGWKGDDFDFADQTKVDCLVCHDQTGTYKKFPAGGGNPAPKAMVFKGNGKTYHPPDWNKVAQSVGRPDRKNCGTCHFFGGGGDGVKHGDLDSSLMKPNKTLDVHMGVDGQNFDCIRCHSTSLHNIAGRVYTTPASEHRKSLIQDDLASRITCESCHSSMPHKEDAKANDHTDKVACQSCHIPTFARVNPTKMRWDWSTAGKKKDGKPYTEKGEFGKPKYDTKKGDFVWAKNVMPEYFWFNGSIEHLTVKDTIDPGKTVQINRPVGSGDDANSRIFPFKVHRGKLPYDKINKNLVIPHLFPKGKDDKAAYWKGFNWDKAIAYGMEYAGLQYSGEYDFVETEYVFPSTHMVAPKENVVACTECHSRSEGRLAKLSGFYMPSRDRFLLLDTIGWIAVLGSLAGVILHGLVRIFIPKDRKRG
;
A
#
# COMPACT_ATOMS: atom_id res chain seq x y z
N MET A 1 -12.67 0.61 8.50
CA MET A 1 -13.46 1.61 9.28
C MET A 1 -14.23 2.47 8.31
N ASN A 2 -15.51 2.62 8.51
CA ASN A 2 -16.31 3.54 7.71
C ASN A 2 -16.28 4.94 8.35
N ILE A 3 -16.29 5.96 7.50
CA ILE A 3 -16.28 7.37 7.92
C ILE A 3 -17.51 7.67 8.79
N LYS A 4 -18.71 7.29 8.34
CA LYS A 4 -19.97 7.61 9.03
C LYS A 4 -19.99 7.17 10.49
N SER A 5 -19.49 5.99 10.83
CA SER A 5 -19.53 5.51 12.20
C SER A 5 -18.27 5.85 13.05
N ASN A 6 -17.27 6.51 12.43
CA ASN A 6 -15.96 6.76 13.06
C ASN A 6 -15.38 8.14 12.69
N GLU A 7 -16.21 9.09 12.28
CA GLU A 7 -15.79 10.41 11.76
C GLU A 7 -14.87 11.17 12.72
N ALA A 8 -15.12 11.10 14.02
CA ALA A 8 -14.30 11.78 15.00
C ALA A 8 -12.79 11.43 14.92
N ARG A 9 -12.45 10.19 14.51
CA ARG A 9 -11.04 9.79 14.31
C ARG A 9 -10.50 10.22 12.96
N CYS A 10 -11.36 10.28 11.93
CA CYS A 10 -10.95 10.65 10.58
C CYS A 10 -10.54 12.13 10.51
N THR A 11 -11.12 12.99 11.33
CA THR A 11 -10.83 14.42 11.37
C THR A 11 -9.38 14.77 11.75
N SER A 12 -8.64 13.85 12.35
CA SER A 12 -7.21 14.05 12.66
C SER A 12 -6.32 14.21 11.44
N CYS A 13 -6.70 13.61 10.29
CA CYS A 13 -5.93 13.65 9.04
C CYS A 13 -6.67 14.35 7.90
N HIS A 14 -7.96 14.63 8.06
CA HIS A 14 -8.74 15.35 7.04
C HIS A 14 -8.28 16.82 6.98
N ALA A 15 -8.04 17.34 5.77
CA ALA A 15 -7.56 18.71 5.55
C ALA A 15 -8.64 19.79 5.72
N GLY A 16 -9.76 19.48 6.36
CA GLY A 16 -10.81 20.40 6.72
C GLY A 16 -10.92 20.58 8.23
N TYR A 17 -11.70 21.56 8.67
CA TYR A 17 -11.99 21.81 10.07
C TYR A 17 -13.49 22.04 10.30
N GLY A 18 -13.95 21.90 11.56
CA GLY A 18 -15.36 22.04 11.92
C GLY A 18 -16.21 20.80 11.64
N TRP A 19 -15.61 19.68 11.32
CA TRP A 19 -16.32 18.43 11.04
C TRP A 19 -16.82 17.79 12.35
N LYS A 20 -18.14 17.83 12.55
CA LYS A 20 -18.83 17.25 13.69
C LYS A 20 -20.09 16.51 13.23
N GLY A 21 -19.94 15.28 12.74
CA GLY A 21 -21.09 14.47 12.31
C GLY A 21 -21.50 14.68 10.86
N ASP A 22 -22.76 14.38 10.57
CA ASP A 22 -23.30 14.30 9.21
C ASP A 22 -23.53 15.65 8.52
N ASP A 23 -23.55 16.74 9.29
CA ASP A 23 -23.84 18.09 8.79
C ASP A 23 -22.65 18.76 8.09
N PHE A 24 -21.49 18.06 8.00
CA PHE A 24 -20.32 18.62 7.36
C PHE A 24 -20.46 18.61 5.84
N ASP A 25 -20.50 19.80 5.24
CA ASP A 25 -20.49 19.98 3.81
C ASP A 25 -19.06 19.88 3.26
N PHE A 26 -18.80 18.79 2.52
CA PHE A 26 -17.49 18.58 1.87
C PHE A 26 -17.29 19.45 0.63
N ALA A 27 -18.31 20.11 0.11
CA ALA A 27 -18.21 21.06 -0.98
C ALA A 27 -17.88 22.50 -0.51
N ASP A 28 -18.03 22.77 0.79
CA ASP A 28 -17.72 24.08 1.37
C ASP A 28 -16.21 24.30 1.44
N GLN A 29 -15.67 25.04 0.47
CA GLN A 29 -14.25 25.37 0.38
C GLN A 29 -13.76 26.23 1.54
N THR A 30 -14.64 26.94 2.26
CA THR A 30 -14.26 27.71 3.46
C THR A 30 -13.83 26.83 4.63
N LYS A 31 -14.13 25.54 4.56
CA LYS A 31 -13.71 24.55 5.55
C LYS A 31 -12.34 23.94 5.29
N VAL A 32 -11.66 24.33 4.20
CA VAL A 32 -10.29 23.86 3.94
C VAL A 32 -9.33 24.47 4.94
N ASP A 33 -8.52 23.62 5.53
CA ASP A 33 -7.51 24.01 6.53
C ASP A 33 -6.15 24.23 5.85
N CYS A 34 -5.90 25.45 5.43
CA CYS A 34 -4.66 25.82 4.73
C CYS A 34 -3.39 25.57 5.58
N LEU A 35 -3.51 25.73 6.92
CA LEU A 35 -2.38 25.64 7.83
C LEU A 35 -1.87 24.21 8.02
N VAL A 36 -2.67 23.20 7.75
CA VAL A 36 -2.21 21.79 7.72
C VAL A 36 -1.04 21.62 6.76
N CYS A 37 -1.08 22.31 5.61
CA CYS A 37 -0.05 22.26 4.59
C CYS A 37 0.96 23.41 4.70
N HIS A 38 0.55 24.59 5.15
CA HIS A 38 1.34 25.81 5.03
C HIS A 38 1.98 26.31 6.33
N ASP A 39 1.67 25.72 7.53
CA ASP A 39 2.38 26.08 8.76
C ASP A 39 3.82 25.57 8.73
N GLN A 40 4.79 26.49 8.91
CA GLN A 40 6.22 26.17 8.98
C GLN A 40 6.74 26.12 10.44
N THR A 41 5.92 26.49 11.42
CA THR A 41 6.34 26.44 12.84
C THR A 41 6.40 25.02 13.37
N GLY A 42 5.62 24.09 12.80
CA GLY A 42 5.38 22.75 13.29
C GLY A 42 4.58 22.70 14.60
N THR A 43 4.02 23.86 15.02
CA THR A 43 3.19 23.96 16.24
C THR A 43 1.70 23.82 15.93
N TYR A 44 1.28 24.09 14.70
CA TYR A 44 -0.10 23.84 14.28
C TYR A 44 -0.41 22.36 14.21
N LYS A 45 -1.18 21.85 15.16
CA LYS A 45 -1.56 20.43 15.23
C LYS A 45 -3.03 20.30 15.59
N LYS A 46 -3.74 19.52 14.79
CA LYS A 46 -5.13 19.17 15.08
C LYS A 46 -5.23 18.37 16.37
N PHE A 47 -6.21 18.71 17.19
CA PHE A 47 -6.54 17.89 18.35
C PHE A 47 -7.20 16.58 17.90
N PRO A 48 -6.75 15.39 18.34
CA PRO A 48 -7.34 14.13 17.93
C PRO A 48 -8.82 14.05 18.25
N ALA A 49 -9.63 13.72 17.26
CA ALA A 49 -11.10 13.70 17.38
C ALA A 49 -11.72 15.06 17.76
N GLY A 50 -11.06 16.16 17.40
CA GLY A 50 -11.51 17.53 17.68
C GLY A 50 -12.29 18.20 16.55
N GLY A 51 -12.89 17.44 15.63
CA GLY A 51 -13.58 18.00 14.47
C GLY A 51 -12.64 18.71 13.49
N GLY A 52 -11.35 18.35 13.49
CA GLY A 52 -10.33 18.97 12.64
C GLY A 52 -9.73 20.26 13.20
N ASN A 53 -10.16 20.72 14.37
CA ASN A 53 -9.62 21.93 15.00
C ASN A 53 -8.37 21.61 15.85
N PRO A 54 -7.44 22.57 16.04
CA PRO A 54 -6.42 22.49 17.06
C PRO A 54 -7.02 22.58 18.47
N ALA A 55 -6.23 22.25 19.49
CA ALA A 55 -6.68 22.40 20.88
C ALA A 55 -6.89 23.88 21.23
N PRO A 56 -8.04 24.29 21.78
CA PRO A 56 -8.31 25.68 22.16
C PRO A 56 -7.55 26.12 23.42
N LYS A 57 -7.12 25.16 24.24
CA LYS A 57 -6.27 25.32 25.43
C LYS A 57 -5.43 24.05 25.60
N ALA A 58 -4.48 24.05 26.53
CA ALA A 58 -3.72 22.84 26.84
C ALA A 58 -4.66 21.70 27.27
N MET A 59 -4.67 20.61 26.54
CA MET A 59 -5.58 19.48 26.73
C MET A 59 -4.83 18.16 26.59
N VAL A 60 -5.05 17.24 27.51
CA VAL A 60 -4.54 15.86 27.39
C VAL A 60 -5.52 15.00 26.59
N PHE A 61 -5.05 14.42 25.50
CA PHE A 61 -5.84 13.41 24.79
C PHE A 61 -5.68 12.04 25.47
N LYS A 62 -6.74 11.58 26.15
CA LYS A 62 -6.73 10.32 26.92
C LYS A 62 -6.35 9.10 26.09
N GLY A 63 -6.55 9.13 24.79
CA GLY A 63 -6.26 7.99 23.90
C GLY A 63 -4.77 7.70 23.69
N ASN A 64 -3.88 8.68 23.91
CA ASN A 64 -2.43 8.53 23.77
C ASN A 64 -1.62 9.18 24.90
N GLY A 65 -2.28 9.77 25.89
CA GLY A 65 -1.64 10.43 27.03
C GLY A 65 -0.89 11.73 26.73
N LYS A 66 -0.90 12.20 25.48
CA LYS A 66 -0.17 13.41 25.06
C LYS A 66 -0.97 14.68 25.38
N THR A 67 -0.25 15.72 25.80
CA THR A 67 -0.80 17.08 25.93
C THR A 67 -0.69 17.79 24.58
N TYR A 68 -1.79 18.39 24.14
CA TYR A 68 -1.88 19.25 22.98
C TYR A 68 -2.08 20.69 23.45
N HIS A 69 -1.30 21.60 22.91
CA HIS A 69 -1.36 23.02 23.20
C HIS A 69 -2.04 23.77 22.05
N PRO A 70 -2.66 24.93 22.33
CA PRO A 70 -3.11 25.81 21.27
C PRO A 70 -1.92 26.26 20.42
N PRO A 71 -2.09 26.50 19.12
CA PRO A 71 -1.06 27.12 18.29
C PRO A 71 -0.72 28.52 18.78
N ASP A 72 0.54 28.92 18.62
CA ASP A 72 0.92 30.33 18.68
C ASP A 72 0.50 31.01 17.36
N TRP A 73 -0.69 31.58 17.36
CA TRP A 73 -1.31 32.12 16.16
C TRP A 73 -0.49 33.23 15.51
N ASN A 74 0.19 34.08 16.30
CA ASN A 74 1.04 35.13 15.77
C ASN A 74 2.24 34.54 15.04
N LYS A 75 2.90 33.56 15.64
CA LYS A 75 4.03 32.86 15.05
C LYS A 75 3.62 32.07 13.81
N VAL A 76 2.49 31.37 13.86
CA VAL A 76 1.94 30.62 12.72
C VAL A 76 1.66 31.56 11.56
N ALA A 77 0.98 32.68 11.79
CA ALA A 77 0.66 33.66 10.75
C ALA A 77 1.92 34.26 10.09
N GLN A 78 2.98 34.48 10.87
CA GLN A 78 4.26 35.00 10.38
C GLN A 78 5.15 33.95 9.70
N SER A 79 4.80 32.67 9.78
CA SER A 79 5.62 31.55 9.31
C SER A 79 4.89 30.66 8.30
N VAL A 80 3.97 31.25 7.54
CA VAL A 80 3.30 30.54 6.43
C VAL A 80 4.28 30.40 5.25
N GLY A 81 4.42 29.18 4.72
CA GLY A 81 5.37 28.90 3.65
C GLY A 81 4.99 27.71 2.77
N ARG A 82 5.92 27.28 1.93
CA ARG A 82 5.72 26.08 1.08
C ARG A 82 5.63 24.84 1.94
N PRO A 83 4.69 23.92 1.63
CA PRO A 83 4.60 22.63 2.31
C PRO A 83 5.90 21.85 2.25
N ASP A 84 6.27 21.23 3.35
CA ASP A 84 7.42 20.34 3.46
C ASP A 84 7.01 18.94 3.94
N ARG A 85 7.99 18.06 4.19
CA ARG A 85 7.77 16.70 4.71
C ARG A 85 7.04 16.67 6.03
N LYS A 86 7.20 17.68 6.89
CA LYS A 86 6.54 17.74 8.20
C LYS A 86 5.05 17.94 8.05
N ASN A 87 4.64 18.75 7.07
CA ASN A 87 3.23 18.96 6.78
C ASN A 87 2.60 17.68 6.24
N CYS A 88 3.09 17.16 5.10
CA CYS A 88 2.55 15.98 4.43
C CYS A 88 2.63 14.72 5.33
N GLY A 89 3.78 14.52 5.97
CA GLY A 89 4.07 13.36 6.80
C GLY A 89 3.20 13.24 8.06
N THR A 90 2.69 14.36 8.58
CA THR A 90 1.76 14.36 9.73
C THR A 90 0.54 13.47 9.49
N CYS A 91 0.07 13.37 8.26
CA CYS A 91 -1.07 12.53 7.89
C CYS A 91 -0.62 11.29 7.10
N HIS A 92 0.21 11.45 6.06
CA HIS A 92 0.53 10.38 5.13
C HIS A 92 1.38 9.27 5.74
N PHE A 93 2.30 9.55 6.67
CA PHE A 93 3.08 8.52 7.35
C PHE A 93 2.25 7.68 8.35
N PHE A 94 1.12 8.22 8.82
CA PHE A 94 0.29 7.61 9.84
C PHE A 94 -1.05 7.05 9.31
N GLY A 95 -1.14 6.86 8.00
CA GLY A 95 -2.30 6.25 7.37
C GLY A 95 -2.69 4.92 8.03
N GLY A 96 -3.99 4.68 8.19
CA GLY A 96 -4.51 3.49 8.89
C GLY A 96 -4.42 3.57 10.42
N GLY A 97 -4.06 4.73 10.98
CA GLY A 97 -4.07 5.01 12.42
C GLY A 97 -2.76 4.75 13.13
N GLY A 98 -1.65 4.74 12.44
CA GLY A 98 -0.32 4.65 13.04
C GLY A 98 0.79 4.56 12.00
N ASP A 99 2.02 4.80 12.47
CA ASP A 99 3.21 4.80 11.66
C ASP A 99 3.45 3.43 11.00
N GLY A 100 3.55 3.40 9.68
CA GLY A 100 3.73 2.19 8.89
C GLY A 100 2.53 1.22 8.88
N VAL A 101 1.34 1.63 9.32
CA VAL A 101 0.17 0.73 9.36
C VAL A 101 -0.34 0.44 7.96
N LYS A 102 -0.64 1.46 7.17
CA LYS A 102 -1.22 1.31 5.84
C LYS A 102 -0.15 1.02 4.79
N HIS A 103 0.78 1.94 4.64
CA HIS A 103 1.86 1.85 3.67
C HIS A 103 3.13 1.29 4.30
N GLY A 104 3.88 0.47 3.57
CA GLY A 104 5.16 -0.03 4.00
C GLY A 104 6.34 0.78 3.43
N ASP A 105 6.07 1.50 2.37
CA ASP A 105 7.00 2.34 1.64
C ASP A 105 6.87 3.84 1.99
N LEU A 106 5.94 4.20 2.87
CA LEU A 106 5.64 5.58 3.25
C LEU A 106 5.38 5.65 4.76
N ASP A 107 6.40 5.96 5.53
CA ASP A 107 6.39 6.04 6.99
C ASP A 107 7.29 7.18 7.52
N SER A 108 7.35 7.34 8.84
CA SER A 108 8.09 8.44 9.48
C SER A 108 9.61 8.41 9.25
N SER A 109 10.17 7.32 8.76
CA SER A 109 11.59 7.28 8.39
C SER A 109 11.93 8.21 7.22
N LEU A 110 10.92 8.55 6.40
CA LEU A 110 11.06 9.51 5.31
C LEU A 110 11.08 10.99 5.75
N MET A 111 11.01 11.28 7.05
CA MET A 111 11.24 12.65 7.56
C MET A 111 12.68 13.11 7.34
N LYS A 112 13.65 12.24 7.57
CA LYS A 112 15.08 12.47 7.34
C LYS A 112 15.72 11.19 6.79
N PRO A 113 15.34 10.75 5.59
CA PRO A 113 15.93 9.56 5.00
C PRO A 113 17.37 9.84 4.58
N ASN A 114 18.20 8.81 4.55
CA ASN A 114 19.46 8.85 3.82
C ASN A 114 19.22 8.36 2.36
N LYS A 115 20.19 8.58 1.49
CA LYS A 115 20.12 8.16 0.07
C LYS A 115 19.99 6.64 -0.10
N THR A 116 20.44 5.86 0.89
CA THR A 116 20.29 4.40 0.85
C THR A 116 18.83 3.98 1.05
N LEU A 117 18.06 4.74 1.84
CA LEU A 117 16.64 4.51 2.01
C LEU A 117 15.83 4.99 0.81
N ASP A 118 16.12 6.20 0.32
CA ASP A 118 15.46 6.77 -0.87
C ASP A 118 16.41 7.75 -1.55
N VAL A 119 16.79 7.46 -2.79
CA VAL A 119 17.78 8.26 -3.54
C VAL A 119 17.31 9.68 -3.83
N HIS A 120 16.00 9.90 -3.98
CA HIS A 120 15.43 11.21 -4.27
C HIS A 120 15.27 12.05 -3.00
N MET A 121 14.81 11.42 -1.92
CA MET A 121 14.48 12.09 -0.67
C MET A 121 15.67 12.17 0.30
N GLY A 122 16.73 11.38 0.08
CA GLY A 122 17.89 11.30 0.96
C GLY A 122 18.49 12.69 1.24
N VAL A 123 18.66 13.05 2.54
CA VAL A 123 19.21 14.33 2.97
C VAL A 123 20.69 14.47 2.64
N ASP A 124 21.36 13.34 2.43
CA ASP A 124 22.75 13.17 1.96
C ASP A 124 22.83 12.95 0.43
N GLY A 125 21.74 13.17 -0.29
CA GLY A 125 21.60 13.02 -1.74
C GLY A 125 20.88 14.21 -2.36
N GLN A 126 19.80 13.95 -3.10
CA GLN A 126 19.02 15.00 -3.80
C GLN A 126 18.16 15.83 -2.84
N ASN A 127 17.83 15.29 -1.68
CA ASN A 127 17.02 15.94 -0.64
C ASN A 127 15.68 16.49 -1.15
N PHE A 128 15.01 15.80 -2.07
CA PHE A 128 13.73 16.22 -2.61
C PHE A 128 12.63 16.15 -1.55
N ASP A 129 11.89 17.23 -1.39
CA ASP A 129 10.65 17.23 -0.62
C ASP A 129 9.50 16.62 -1.41
N CYS A 130 8.40 16.29 -0.71
CA CYS A 130 7.20 15.69 -1.30
C CYS A 130 6.70 16.49 -2.51
N ILE A 131 6.68 17.82 -2.39
CA ILE A 131 6.20 18.74 -3.44
C ILE A 131 7.09 18.80 -4.69
N ARG A 132 8.27 18.17 -4.67
CA ARG A 132 9.11 18.08 -5.88
C ARG A 132 8.48 17.12 -6.90
N CYS A 133 7.90 16.03 -6.43
CA CYS A 133 7.19 15.07 -7.26
C CYS A 133 5.68 15.34 -7.24
N HIS A 134 5.10 15.59 -6.06
CA HIS A 134 3.69 15.95 -5.90
C HIS A 134 3.48 17.44 -6.18
N SER A 135 3.80 17.83 -7.41
CA SER A 135 3.59 19.22 -7.87
C SER A 135 2.09 19.55 -7.87
N THR A 136 1.78 20.83 -7.74
CA THR A 136 0.39 21.27 -7.69
C THR A 136 0.18 22.46 -8.61
N SER A 137 -0.95 22.48 -9.30
CA SER A 137 -1.49 23.63 -9.99
C SER A 137 -2.87 23.91 -9.40
N LEU A 138 -3.09 25.12 -8.89
CA LEU A 138 -4.35 25.54 -8.25
C LEU A 138 -4.81 24.55 -7.16
N HIS A 139 -3.87 24.03 -6.34
CA HIS A 139 -4.07 23.02 -5.31
C HIS A 139 -4.51 21.62 -5.80
N ASN A 140 -4.53 21.36 -7.10
CA ASN A 140 -4.62 20.00 -7.62
C ASN A 140 -3.27 19.33 -7.48
N ILE A 141 -3.12 18.50 -6.43
CA ILE A 141 -1.86 17.82 -6.12
C ILE A 141 -1.75 16.59 -7.02
N ALA A 142 -0.69 16.56 -7.84
CA ALA A 142 -0.35 15.39 -8.65
C ALA A 142 0.02 14.18 -7.78
N GLY A 143 -0.10 12.96 -8.35
CA GLY A 143 0.41 11.75 -7.74
C GLY A 143 -0.65 10.76 -7.30
N ARG A 144 -1.82 10.79 -7.90
CA ARG A 144 -2.76 9.69 -7.78
C ARG A 144 -2.15 8.44 -8.42
N VAL A 145 -1.86 7.41 -7.62
CA VAL A 145 -1.23 6.18 -8.12
C VAL A 145 -2.21 5.34 -8.93
N TYR A 146 -3.48 5.37 -8.57
CA TYR A 146 -4.51 4.59 -9.24
C TYR A 146 -5.82 5.36 -9.39
N THR A 147 -6.60 4.95 -10.39
CA THR A 147 -7.99 5.35 -10.60
C THR A 147 -8.90 4.15 -10.30
N THR A 148 -10.17 4.41 -9.99
CA THR A 148 -11.22 3.40 -10.02
C THR A 148 -11.62 3.18 -11.47
N PRO A 149 -11.86 1.93 -11.91
CA PRO A 149 -12.45 1.69 -13.24
C PRO A 149 -13.74 2.48 -13.42
N ALA A 150 -14.07 2.78 -14.66
CA ALA A 150 -15.33 3.43 -15.00
C ALA A 150 -16.49 2.62 -14.42
N SER A 151 -17.23 3.20 -13.49
CA SER A 151 -18.36 2.60 -12.81
C SER A 151 -19.53 3.58 -12.81
N GLU A 152 -20.72 3.10 -12.50
CA GLU A 152 -21.92 3.93 -12.33
C GLU A 152 -21.77 5.08 -11.33
N HIS A 153 -20.75 4.99 -10.46
CA HIS A 153 -20.45 6.00 -9.44
C HIS A 153 -19.47 7.08 -9.92
N ARG A 154 -18.96 6.98 -11.16
CA ARG A 154 -18.02 7.94 -11.71
C ARG A 154 -18.75 9.21 -12.12
N LYS A 155 -18.50 10.31 -11.42
CA LYS A 155 -19.22 11.58 -11.65
C LYS A 155 -18.76 12.33 -12.91
N SER A 156 -17.50 12.12 -13.36
CA SER A 156 -16.97 12.82 -14.54
C SER A 156 -15.68 12.15 -15.05
N LEU A 157 -15.52 12.07 -16.37
CA LEU A 157 -14.26 11.69 -17.02
C LEU A 157 -13.15 12.74 -16.76
N ILE A 158 -13.51 14.02 -16.63
CA ILE A 158 -12.61 15.12 -16.34
C ILE A 158 -11.86 14.91 -15.01
N GLN A 159 -12.45 14.24 -14.04
CA GLN A 159 -11.77 13.94 -12.77
C GLN A 159 -10.52 13.07 -12.93
N ASP A 160 -10.47 12.25 -13.97
CA ASP A 160 -9.28 11.41 -14.23
C ASP A 160 -8.20 12.20 -14.99
N ASP A 161 -8.61 13.09 -15.89
CA ASP A 161 -7.70 13.97 -16.63
C ASP A 161 -7.03 15.00 -15.71
N LEU A 162 -7.72 15.44 -14.66
CA LEU A 162 -7.20 16.33 -13.64
C LEU A 162 -6.29 15.63 -12.63
N ALA A 163 -6.33 14.32 -12.54
CA ALA A 163 -5.48 13.54 -11.65
C ALA A 163 -4.17 13.16 -12.36
N SER A 164 -3.27 14.14 -12.57
CA SER A 164 -1.97 13.88 -13.16
C SER A 164 -1.21 12.83 -12.34
N ARG A 165 -0.79 11.76 -13.01
CA ARG A 165 0.06 10.73 -12.43
C ARG A 165 1.51 11.22 -12.41
N ILE A 166 2.26 10.82 -11.40
CA ILE A 166 3.71 10.99 -11.39
C ILE A 166 4.30 9.73 -11.99
N THR A 167 5.02 9.89 -13.10
CA THR A 167 5.76 8.82 -13.73
C THR A 167 7.25 9.05 -13.60
N CYS A 168 8.04 7.98 -13.53
CA CYS A 168 9.49 8.08 -13.48
C CYS A 168 10.03 8.74 -14.76
N GLU A 169 9.39 8.46 -15.89
CA GLU A 169 9.74 8.96 -17.21
C GLU A 169 9.58 10.48 -17.36
N SER A 170 8.85 11.15 -16.46
CA SER A 170 8.77 12.62 -16.45
C SER A 170 10.10 13.31 -16.11
N CYS A 171 11.01 12.60 -15.44
CA CYS A 171 12.37 13.09 -15.14
C CYS A 171 13.44 12.17 -15.74
N HIS A 172 13.18 10.86 -15.80
CA HIS A 172 14.02 9.87 -16.45
C HIS A 172 13.39 9.55 -17.81
N SER A 173 14.16 9.50 -18.87
CA SER A 173 13.64 9.16 -20.20
C SER A 173 13.01 7.75 -20.22
N SER A 174 12.32 7.40 -21.30
CA SER A 174 11.82 6.04 -21.54
C SER A 174 12.94 4.98 -21.68
N MET A 175 14.19 5.43 -21.89
CA MET A 175 15.39 4.59 -21.96
C MET A 175 16.44 5.07 -20.94
N PRO A 176 16.20 4.92 -19.66
CA PRO A 176 17.04 5.51 -18.60
C PRO A 176 18.39 4.81 -18.41
N HIS A 177 18.52 3.54 -18.83
CA HIS A 177 19.72 2.73 -18.64
C HIS A 177 20.66 2.87 -19.83
N LYS A 178 21.60 3.83 -19.74
CA LYS A 178 22.52 4.15 -20.84
C LYS A 178 23.48 3.03 -21.18
N GLU A 179 23.86 2.21 -20.22
CA GLU A 179 24.87 1.16 -20.33
C GLU A 179 24.25 -0.26 -20.39
N ASP A 180 22.92 -0.38 -20.22
CA ASP A 180 22.21 -1.66 -20.20
C ASP A 180 20.94 -1.59 -21.06
N ALA A 181 21.10 -1.92 -22.34
CA ALA A 181 19.99 -1.96 -23.30
C ALA A 181 18.90 -2.97 -22.88
N LYS A 182 19.28 -4.12 -22.28
CA LYS A 182 18.33 -5.15 -21.84
C LYS A 182 17.45 -4.68 -20.68
N ALA A 183 17.98 -3.81 -19.79
CA ALA A 183 17.16 -3.21 -18.74
C ALA A 183 16.12 -2.25 -19.35
N ASN A 184 16.44 -1.58 -20.46
CA ASN A 184 15.47 -0.73 -21.16
C ASN A 184 14.36 -1.57 -21.86
N ASP A 185 14.66 -2.78 -22.33
CA ASP A 185 13.66 -3.68 -22.95
C ASP A 185 12.56 -4.11 -21.98
N HIS A 186 12.77 -3.95 -20.66
CA HIS A 186 11.74 -4.26 -19.65
C HIS A 186 10.76 -3.11 -19.40
N THR A 187 11.09 -1.89 -19.79
CA THR A 187 10.33 -0.69 -19.35
C THR A 187 8.91 -0.61 -19.88
N ASP A 188 8.57 -1.36 -20.93
CA ASP A 188 7.22 -1.47 -21.48
C ASP A 188 6.31 -2.39 -20.65
N LYS A 189 6.86 -3.46 -20.04
CA LYS A 189 6.10 -4.48 -19.29
C LYS A 189 6.41 -4.55 -17.80
N VAL A 190 7.52 -3.99 -17.36
CA VAL A 190 7.95 -3.98 -15.95
C VAL A 190 8.06 -2.54 -15.47
N ALA A 191 7.29 -2.19 -14.45
CA ALA A 191 7.37 -0.87 -13.84
C ALA A 191 8.74 -0.65 -13.19
N CYS A 192 9.27 0.57 -13.29
CA CYS A 192 10.58 0.93 -12.72
C CYS A 192 10.67 0.57 -11.23
N GLN A 193 9.58 0.73 -10.50
CA GLN A 193 9.45 0.38 -9.09
C GLN A 193 9.71 -1.10 -8.80
N SER A 194 9.45 -1.99 -9.75
CA SER A 194 9.63 -3.43 -9.58
C SER A 194 11.10 -3.82 -9.37
N CYS A 195 12.02 -3.07 -9.97
CA CYS A 195 13.45 -3.23 -9.78
C CYS A 195 14.00 -2.28 -8.72
N HIS A 196 13.55 -1.01 -8.73
CA HIS A 196 14.11 0.06 -7.90
C HIS A 196 13.54 0.15 -6.48
N ILE A 197 12.49 -0.64 -6.15
CA ILE A 197 11.99 -0.80 -4.78
C ILE A 197 12.06 -2.28 -4.38
N PRO A 198 13.27 -2.79 -4.07
CA PRO A 198 13.49 -4.22 -3.82
C PRO A 198 12.75 -4.73 -2.59
N THR A 199 12.61 -3.89 -1.56
CA THR A 199 11.88 -4.15 -0.32
C THR A 199 11.28 -2.86 0.22
N PHE A 200 10.22 -2.98 0.98
CA PHE A 200 9.64 -1.88 1.74
C PHE A 200 9.78 -2.11 3.26
N ALA A 201 9.37 -1.15 4.08
CA ALA A 201 9.53 -1.17 5.55
C ALA A 201 10.99 -1.39 5.99
N ARG A 202 11.91 -0.71 5.33
CA ARG A 202 13.35 -0.94 5.55
C ARG A 202 13.86 -0.38 6.88
N VAL A 203 13.23 0.64 7.42
CA VAL A 203 13.59 1.25 8.72
C VAL A 203 12.53 0.93 9.76
N ASN A 204 11.30 1.36 9.53
CA ASN A 204 10.19 1.10 10.44
C ASN A 204 9.42 -0.14 10.00
N PRO A 205 8.92 -0.96 10.95
CA PRO A 205 8.09 -2.10 10.61
C PRO A 205 6.72 -1.66 10.09
N THR A 206 6.20 -2.41 9.13
CA THR A 206 4.84 -2.23 8.61
C THR A 206 3.92 -3.33 9.10
N LYS A 207 2.62 -3.00 9.24
CA LYS A 207 1.61 -4.00 9.61
C LYS A 207 1.27 -4.85 8.40
N MET A 208 1.50 -6.16 8.49
CA MET A 208 1.23 -7.13 7.43
C MET A 208 -0.08 -7.90 7.62
N ARG A 209 -0.49 -8.11 8.87
CA ARG A 209 -1.76 -8.79 9.19
C ARG A 209 -2.49 -8.10 10.33
N TRP A 210 -3.82 -8.14 10.27
CA TRP A 210 -4.70 -7.62 11.31
C TRP A 210 -5.93 -8.52 11.47
N ASP A 211 -5.97 -9.26 12.56
CA ASP A 211 -7.07 -10.17 12.87
C ASP A 211 -8.02 -9.55 13.90
N TRP A 212 -9.15 -9.08 13.43
CA TRP A 212 -10.20 -8.51 14.27
C TRP A 212 -11.00 -9.55 15.04
N SER A 213 -11.02 -10.81 14.58
CA SER A 213 -11.80 -11.88 15.23
C SER A 213 -11.30 -12.21 16.64
N THR A 214 -10.04 -11.90 16.90
CA THR A 214 -9.39 -12.14 18.20
C THR A 214 -9.54 -10.99 19.19
N ALA A 215 -10.14 -9.86 18.78
CA ALA A 215 -10.34 -8.71 19.63
C ALA A 215 -11.28 -9.01 20.80
N GLY A 216 -11.17 -8.23 21.88
CA GLY A 216 -12.04 -8.34 23.06
C GLY A 216 -11.49 -9.18 24.22
N LYS A 217 -10.38 -9.93 24.03
CA LYS A 217 -9.74 -10.67 25.14
C LYS A 217 -9.26 -9.69 26.22
N LYS A 218 -9.51 -10.05 27.47
CA LYS A 218 -9.11 -9.27 28.65
C LYS A 218 -8.17 -10.08 29.53
N LYS A 219 -7.29 -9.41 30.24
CA LYS A 219 -6.44 -10.01 31.25
C LYS A 219 -6.90 -9.46 32.60
N ASP A 220 -7.25 -10.34 33.53
CA ASP A 220 -7.83 -10.02 34.83
C ASP A 220 -9.02 -9.03 34.73
N GLY A 221 -9.91 -9.28 33.75
CA GLY A 221 -11.08 -8.44 33.49
C GLY A 221 -10.79 -7.07 32.84
N LYS A 222 -9.51 -6.72 32.62
CA LYS A 222 -9.09 -5.41 32.09
C LYS A 222 -8.58 -5.51 30.66
N PRO A 223 -8.86 -4.50 29.79
CA PRO A 223 -8.22 -4.39 28.49
C PRO A 223 -6.69 -4.28 28.63
N TYR A 224 -5.98 -4.93 27.71
CA TYR A 224 -4.52 -4.92 27.70
C TYR A 224 -3.95 -4.77 26.28
N THR A 225 -2.68 -4.43 26.21
CA THR A 225 -1.89 -4.42 24.99
C THR A 225 -0.61 -5.22 25.21
N GLU A 226 -0.33 -6.16 24.33
CA GLU A 226 0.91 -6.92 24.31
C GLU A 226 1.82 -6.39 23.21
N LYS A 227 3.07 -6.10 23.54
CA LYS A 227 4.08 -5.66 22.58
C LYS A 227 4.79 -6.85 21.94
N GLY A 228 5.05 -6.76 20.64
CA GLY A 228 5.82 -7.73 19.88
C GLY A 228 7.26 -7.27 19.65
N GLU A 229 7.95 -7.99 18.77
CA GLU A 229 9.37 -7.87 18.45
C GLU A 229 9.84 -6.45 18.18
N PHE A 230 9.09 -5.67 17.42
CA PHE A 230 9.48 -4.29 17.05
C PHE A 230 8.97 -3.22 18.02
N GLY A 231 8.58 -3.58 19.25
CA GLY A 231 7.92 -2.66 20.17
C GLY A 231 6.53 -2.22 19.73
N LYS A 232 6.05 -2.72 18.59
CA LYS A 232 4.69 -2.51 18.08
C LYS A 232 3.73 -3.48 18.79
N PRO A 233 2.43 -3.16 18.91
CA PRO A 233 1.47 -4.09 19.48
C PRO A 233 1.42 -5.40 18.69
N LYS A 234 1.58 -6.54 19.35
CA LYS A 234 1.28 -7.87 18.83
C LYS A 234 -0.21 -8.18 19.03
N TYR A 235 -0.77 -7.73 20.15
CA TYR A 235 -2.18 -7.81 20.48
C TYR A 235 -2.67 -6.52 21.15
N ASP A 236 -3.91 -6.14 20.91
CA ASP A 236 -4.61 -5.05 21.58
C ASP A 236 -6.07 -5.48 21.77
N THR A 237 -6.59 -5.44 23.01
CA THR A 237 -7.98 -5.82 23.30
C THR A 237 -9.00 -5.13 22.41
N LYS A 238 -8.74 -3.89 21.99
CA LYS A 238 -9.63 -3.11 21.13
C LYS A 238 -9.59 -3.55 19.66
N LYS A 239 -8.53 -4.26 19.25
CA LYS A 239 -8.21 -4.42 17.81
C LYS A 239 -7.87 -5.85 17.40
N GLY A 240 -7.53 -6.74 18.35
CA GLY A 240 -7.10 -8.11 18.08
C GLY A 240 -5.61 -8.24 17.83
N ASP A 241 -5.23 -9.28 17.10
CA ASP A 241 -3.85 -9.66 16.83
C ASP A 241 -3.28 -8.92 15.59
N PHE A 242 -1.96 -8.70 15.65
CA PHE A 242 -1.20 -8.07 14.56
C PHE A 242 0.07 -8.83 14.22
N VAL A 243 0.42 -8.83 12.95
CA VAL A 243 1.76 -9.21 12.48
C VAL A 243 2.42 -7.99 11.87
N TRP A 244 3.66 -7.73 12.29
CA TRP A 244 4.50 -6.66 11.78
C TRP A 244 5.76 -7.26 11.17
N ALA A 245 6.26 -6.65 10.11
CA ALA A 245 7.49 -7.09 9.45
C ALA A 245 8.33 -5.90 8.96
N LYS A 246 9.62 -6.15 8.76
CA LYS A 246 10.60 -5.24 8.14
C LYS A 246 11.24 -5.90 6.93
N ASN A 247 11.80 -5.09 6.05
CA ASN A 247 12.49 -5.54 4.84
C ASN A 247 11.66 -6.52 4.01
N VAL A 248 10.39 -6.17 3.81
CA VAL A 248 9.43 -7.05 3.16
C VAL A 248 9.58 -6.95 1.65
N MET A 249 9.72 -8.10 1.00
CA MET A 249 9.67 -8.20 -0.46
C MET A 249 8.24 -7.93 -0.94
N PRO A 250 8.03 -7.07 -1.94
CA PRO A 250 6.70 -6.84 -2.53
C PRO A 250 6.14 -8.10 -3.19
N GLU A 251 4.81 -8.18 -3.26
CA GLU A 251 4.14 -9.07 -4.20
C GLU A 251 3.88 -8.31 -5.51
N TYR A 252 3.91 -9.02 -6.64
CA TYR A 252 3.84 -8.39 -7.95
C TYR A 252 2.54 -8.74 -8.65
N PHE A 253 1.94 -7.72 -9.28
CA PHE A 253 0.70 -7.84 -10.02
C PHE A 253 0.81 -7.10 -11.35
N TRP A 254 0.03 -7.53 -12.34
CA TRP A 254 -0.26 -6.70 -13.50
C TRP A 254 -1.08 -5.51 -13.07
N PHE A 255 -0.70 -4.33 -13.52
CA PHE A 255 -1.32 -3.09 -13.10
C PHE A 255 -1.31 -2.05 -14.22
N ASN A 256 -2.51 -1.63 -14.65
CA ASN A 256 -2.70 -0.59 -15.69
C ASN A 256 -2.98 0.79 -15.10
N GLY A 257 -2.85 0.95 -13.78
CA GLY A 257 -3.15 2.19 -13.06
C GLY A 257 -4.57 2.26 -12.52
N SER A 258 -5.34 1.18 -12.60
CA SER A 258 -6.68 1.11 -12.00
C SER A 258 -6.73 0.07 -10.88
N ILE A 259 -7.48 0.37 -9.84
CA ILE A 259 -7.75 -0.56 -8.72
C ILE A 259 -9.26 -0.67 -8.55
N GLU A 260 -9.78 -1.88 -8.62
CA GLU A 260 -11.16 -2.19 -8.24
C GLU A 260 -11.29 -2.23 -6.71
N HIS A 261 -12.43 -1.80 -6.21
CA HIS A 261 -12.75 -1.78 -4.79
C HIS A 261 -14.04 -2.50 -4.51
N LEU A 262 -13.99 -3.39 -3.53
CA LEU A 262 -15.20 -3.97 -2.95
C LEU A 262 -15.94 -2.88 -2.15
N THR A 263 -17.23 -2.74 -2.39
CA THR A 263 -18.11 -1.85 -1.64
C THR A 263 -18.90 -2.63 -0.59
N VAL A 264 -19.50 -1.92 0.35
CA VAL A 264 -20.37 -2.55 1.38
C VAL A 264 -21.68 -3.11 0.81
N LYS A 265 -21.99 -2.82 -0.45
CA LYS A 265 -23.17 -3.35 -1.16
C LYS A 265 -22.86 -4.63 -1.92
N ASP A 266 -21.57 -4.96 -2.10
CA ASP A 266 -21.16 -6.13 -2.85
C ASP A 266 -21.28 -7.38 -1.99
N THR A 267 -21.73 -8.45 -2.63
CA THR A 267 -21.78 -9.79 -2.01
C THR A 267 -20.41 -10.43 -2.07
N ILE A 268 -20.01 -11.09 -1.00
CA ILE A 268 -18.74 -11.83 -0.87
C ILE A 268 -18.99 -13.34 -0.82
N ASP A 269 -17.94 -14.10 -1.16
CA ASP A 269 -17.87 -15.54 -0.92
C ASP A 269 -17.04 -15.80 0.36
N PRO A 270 -17.66 -16.10 1.51
CA PRO A 270 -16.94 -16.33 2.76
C PRO A 270 -16.02 -17.56 2.75
N GLY A 271 -16.19 -18.46 1.78
CA GLY A 271 -15.33 -19.63 1.57
C GLY A 271 -13.97 -19.30 0.95
N LYS A 272 -13.76 -18.06 0.53
CA LYS A 272 -12.54 -17.57 -0.11
C LYS A 272 -11.98 -16.35 0.61
N THR A 273 -10.70 -16.08 0.39
CA THR A 273 -10.11 -14.80 0.80
C THR A 273 -10.73 -13.66 0.00
N VAL A 274 -11.35 -12.70 0.69
CA VAL A 274 -12.03 -11.56 0.08
C VAL A 274 -11.03 -10.46 -0.26
N GLN A 275 -10.92 -10.13 -1.53
CA GLN A 275 -10.09 -9.01 -1.98
C GLN A 275 -10.87 -7.71 -1.81
N ILE A 276 -10.49 -6.90 -0.82
CA ILE A 276 -11.12 -5.61 -0.56
C ILE A 276 -10.83 -4.61 -1.67
N ASN A 277 -9.65 -4.73 -2.25
CA ASN A 277 -9.28 -4.06 -3.49
C ASN A 277 -8.32 -4.96 -4.27
N ARG A 278 -8.29 -4.80 -5.59
CA ARG A 278 -7.37 -5.53 -6.46
C ARG A 278 -6.87 -4.65 -7.60
N PRO A 279 -5.61 -4.82 -8.04
CA PRO A 279 -5.10 -4.16 -9.23
C PRO A 279 -5.82 -4.69 -10.47
N VAL A 280 -6.05 -3.81 -11.43
CA VAL A 280 -6.56 -4.17 -12.76
C VAL A 280 -5.41 -4.24 -13.72
N GLY A 281 -5.36 -5.31 -14.51
CA GLY A 281 -4.35 -5.49 -15.55
C GLY A 281 -4.13 -6.96 -15.92
N SER A 282 -3.49 -7.17 -17.06
CA SER A 282 -3.08 -8.49 -17.55
C SER A 282 -1.82 -8.38 -18.42
N GLY A 283 -1.20 -9.51 -18.76
CA GLY A 283 -0.07 -9.55 -19.68
C GLY A 283 -0.41 -9.06 -21.09
N ASP A 284 -1.67 -9.23 -21.50
CA ASP A 284 -2.16 -8.84 -22.83
C ASP A 284 -2.60 -7.36 -22.89
N ASP A 285 -2.77 -6.70 -21.74
CA ASP A 285 -3.10 -5.29 -21.68
C ASP A 285 -1.85 -4.44 -21.96
N ALA A 286 -1.90 -3.66 -23.04
CA ALA A 286 -0.80 -2.81 -23.48
C ALA A 286 -0.43 -1.72 -22.44
N ASN A 287 -1.37 -1.33 -21.59
CA ASN A 287 -1.16 -0.33 -20.55
C ASN A 287 -0.70 -0.94 -19.22
N SER A 288 -0.68 -2.27 -19.12
CA SER A 288 -0.29 -2.96 -17.89
C SER A 288 1.20 -3.16 -17.81
N ARG A 289 1.72 -2.92 -16.60
CA ARG A 289 3.09 -3.27 -16.20
C ARG A 289 3.06 -4.14 -14.96
N ILE A 290 4.06 -4.98 -14.78
CA ILE A 290 4.32 -5.71 -13.54
C ILE A 290 4.72 -4.69 -12.49
N PHE A 291 3.95 -4.57 -11.41
CA PHE A 291 4.09 -3.52 -10.40
C PHE A 291 4.17 -4.11 -8.99
N PRO A 292 5.02 -3.55 -8.09
CA PRO A 292 5.18 -4.05 -6.73
C PRO A 292 4.08 -3.52 -5.80
N PHE A 293 3.54 -4.40 -4.97
CA PHE A 293 2.52 -4.08 -3.98
C PHE A 293 2.87 -4.64 -2.60
N LYS A 294 2.49 -3.90 -1.58
CA LYS A 294 2.29 -4.45 -0.25
C LYS A 294 0.93 -5.13 -0.22
N VAL A 295 0.87 -6.39 0.18
CA VAL A 295 -0.38 -7.12 0.46
C VAL A 295 -0.59 -7.15 1.97
N HIS A 296 -1.64 -6.48 2.43
CA HIS A 296 -2.06 -6.49 3.83
C HIS A 296 -3.17 -7.51 4.01
N ARG A 297 -2.95 -8.53 4.81
CA ARG A 297 -3.93 -9.57 5.11
C ARG A 297 -4.67 -9.26 6.39
N GLY A 298 -5.90 -9.70 6.49
CA GLY A 298 -6.71 -9.44 7.67
C GLY A 298 -7.88 -10.38 7.80
N LYS A 299 -8.57 -10.26 8.95
CA LYS A 299 -9.81 -10.97 9.19
C LYS A 299 -10.84 -9.97 9.67
N LEU A 300 -11.91 -9.78 8.88
CA LEU A 300 -12.92 -8.75 9.08
C LEU A 300 -14.30 -9.37 9.34
N PRO A 301 -15.18 -8.69 10.11
CA PRO A 301 -16.54 -9.16 10.31
C PRO A 301 -17.39 -8.94 9.05
N TYR A 302 -18.29 -9.88 8.77
CA TYR A 302 -19.27 -9.84 7.69
C TYR A 302 -20.64 -10.31 8.18
N ASP A 303 -21.71 -9.93 7.48
CA ASP A 303 -23.08 -10.42 7.69
C ASP A 303 -23.21 -11.82 7.10
N LYS A 304 -23.51 -12.82 7.92
CA LYS A 304 -23.59 -14.24 7.51
C LYS A 304 -24.68 -14.51 6.48
N ILE A 305 -25.82 -13.83 6.62
CA ILE A 305 -26.99 -14.06 5.78
C ILE A 305 -26.91 -13.25 4.49
N ASN A 306 -26.64 -11.95 4.63
CA ASN A 306 -26.56 -11.04 3.49
C ASN A 306 -25.24 -11.17 2.71
N LYS A 307 -24.22 -11.86 3.28
CA LYS A 307 -22.90 -12.10 2.67
C LYS A 307 -22.24 -10.81 2.18
N ASN A 308 -22.26 -9.77 2.99
CA ASN A 308 -21.57 -8.51 2.72
C ASN A 308 -20.75 -8.08 3.94
N LEU A 309 -19.72 -7.26 3.72
CA LEU A 309 -18.94 -6.72 4.82
C LEU A 309 -19.77 -5.74 5.66
N VAL A 310 -19.58 -5.79 6.97
CA VAL A 310 -20.29 -4.91 7.90
C VAL A 310 -19.46 -3.69 8.30
N ILE A 311 -20.15 -2.65 8.76
CA ILE A 311 -19.56 -1.41 9.25
C ILE A 311 -19.73 -1.35 10.77
N PRO A 312 -18.74 -1.78 11.57
CA PRO A 312 -18.85 -1.69 13.01
C PRO A 312 -18.60 -0.25 13.50
N HIS A 313 -19.36 0.16 14.51
CA HIS A 313 -19.10 1.36 15.27
C HIS A 313 -17.96 1.10 16.26
N LEU A 314 -16.76 1.61 15.97
CA LEU A 314 -15.56 1.30 16.77
C LEU A 314 -15.25 2.37 17.80
N PHE A 315 -15.26 3.65 17.39
CA PHE A 315 -14.83 4.77 18.23
C PHE A 315 -16.01 5.43 18.95
N PRO A 316 -15.97 5.56 20.29
CA PRO A 316 -17.10 6.13 21.02
C PRO A 316 -17.26 7.63 20.76
N LYS A 317 -18.49 8.08 20.53
CA LYS A 317 -18.86 9.50 20.40
C LYS A 317 -18.83 10.25 21.73
N GLY A 318 -18.97 9.54 22.86
CA GLY A 318 -18.99 10.12 24.19
C GLY A 318 -18.82 9.11 25.32
N LYS A 319 -18.98 9.59 26.59
CA LYS A 319 -18.80 8.74 27.76
C LYS A 319 -19.85 7.62 27.86
N ASP A 320 -21.05 7.83 27.37
CA ASP A 320 -22.18 6.90 27.51
C ASP A 320 -22.40 6.02 26.29
N ASP A 321 -21.58 6.16 25.26
CA ASP A 321 -21.65 5.39 24.04
C ASP A 321 -21.13 3.94 24.27
N LYS A 322 -22.00 3.09 24.79
CA LYS A 322 -21.72 1.66 25.05
C LYS A 322 -21.83 0.79 23.78
N ALA A 323 -22.37 1.33 22.69
CA ALA A 323 -22.44 0.62 21.41
C ALA A 323 -21.06 0.56 20.73
N ALA A 324 -20.18 1.53 20.99
CA ALA A 324 -18.84 1.55 20.43
C ALA A 324 -18.01 0.34 20.91
N TYR A 325 -17.46 -0.44 19.96
CA TYR A 325 -16.69 -1.64 20.25
C TYR A 325 -15.50 -1.37 21.19
N TRP A 326 -14.76 -0.27 20.97
CA TRP A 326 -13.57 0.05 21.78
C TRP A 326 -13.90 0.44 23.23
N LYS A 327 -15.18 0.45 23.59
CA LYS A 327 -15.66 0.68 24.93
C LYS A 327 -16.46 -0.49 25.50
N GLY A 328 -17.39 -1.00 24.70
CA GLY A 328 -18.30 -2.07 25.12
C GLY A 328 -17.74 -3.48 24.88
N PHE A 329 -16.81 -3.64 23.94
CA PHE A 329 -16.25 -4.94 23.48
C PHE A 329 -17.35 -5.93 23.07
N ASN A 330 -18.42 -5.45 22.50
CA ASN A 330 -19.54 -6.24 22.02
C ASN A 330 -19.73 -6.03 20.54
N TRP A 331 -19.49 -7.08 19.74
CA TRP A 331 -19.59 -7.02 18.29
C TRP A 331 -21.03 -6.86 17.82
N ASP A 332 -22.02 -7.56 18.42
CA ASP A 332 -23.43 -7.46 18.04
C ASP A 332 -23.91 -6.00 18.08
N LYS A 333 -23.66 -5.34 19.22
CA LYS A 333 -24.05 -3.92 19.39
C LYS A 333 -23.29 -3.00 18.46
N ALA A 334 -22.01 -3.22 18.28
CA ALA A 334 -21.18 -2.36 17.44
C ALA A 334 -21.53 -2.49 15.96
N ILE A 335 -21.83 -3.70 15.50
CA ILE A 335 -22.23 -3.94 14.11
C ILE A 335 -23.66 -3.40 13.88
N ALA A 336 -24.61 -3.76 14.74
CA ALA A 336 -26.00 -3.28 14.60
C ALA A 336 -26.04 -1.74 14.52
N TYR A 337 -25.42 -1.06 15.49
CA TYR A 337 -25.36 0.41 15.49
C TYR A 337 -24.65 0.98 14.26
N GLY A 338 -23.52 0.40 13.87
CA GLY A 338 -22.75 0.91 12.72
C GLY A 338 -23.47 0.72 11.38
N MET A 339 -24.17 -0.38 11.19
CA MET A 339 -24.97 -0.67 10.00
C MET A 339 -26.21 0.25 9.92
N GLU A 340 -26.94 0.40 11.03
CA GLU A 340 -28.07 1.32 11.15
C GLU A 340 -27.64 2.76 10.83
N TYR A 341 -26.58 3.23 11.48
CA TYR A 341 -26.02 4.58 11.25
C TYR A 341 -25.56 4.80 9.80
N ALA A 342 -25.09 3.76 9.13
CA ALA A 342 -24.72 3.81 7.71
C ALA A 342 -25.92 3.68 6.76
N GLY A 343 -27.14 3.45 7.25
CA GLY A 343 -28.34 3.21 6.44
C GLY A 343 -28.28 1.90 5.67
N LEU A 344 -27.67 0.86 6.23
CA LEU A 344 -27.49 -0.45 5.63
C LEU A 344 -28.26 -1.52 6.39
N GLN A 345 -28.76 -2.52 5.67
CA GLN A 345 -29.42 -3.67 6.28
C GLN A 345 -28.40 -4.58 6.97
N TYR A 346 -28.80 -5.15 8.10
CA TYR A 346 -28.04 -6.14 8.85
C TYR A 346 -28.97 -7.26 9.32
N SER A 347 -28.56 -8.51 9.12
CA SER A 347 -29.39 -9.67 9.46
C SER A 347 -29.46 -9.96 10.97
N GLY A 348 -28.56 -9.41 11.76
CA GLY A 348 -28.39 -9.73 13.18
C GLY A 348 -27.36 -10.83 13.44
N GLU A 349 -26.83 -11.46 12.39
CA GLU A 349 -25.81 -12.51 12.50
C GLU A 349 -24.52 -12.11 11.79
N TYR A 350 -23.39 -12.28 12.45
CA TYR A 350 -22.08 -12.01 11.86
C TYR A 350 -21.12 -13.18 12.04
N ASP A 351 -20.08 -13.20 11.22
CA ASP A 351 -18.89 -14.05 11.36
C ASP A 351 -17.70 -13.29 10.77
N PHE A 352 -16.53 -13.92 10.74
CA PHE A 352 -15.28 -13.29 10.26
C PHE A 352 -14.74 -14.00 9.03
N VAL A 353 -14.30 -13.23 8.05
CA VAL A 353 -13.75 -13.73 6.78
C VAL A 353 -12.32 -13.21 6.58
N GLU A 354 -11.47 -14.05 5.98
CA GLU A 354 -10.12 -13.66 5.57
C GLU A 354 -10.20 -12.63 4.44
N THR A 355 -9.36 -11.61 4.52
CA THR A 355 -9.35 -10.48 3.59
C THR A 355 -7.95 -10.09 3.15
N GLU A 356 -7.83 -9.51 1.96
CA GLU A 356 -6.62 -8.92 1.44
C GLU A 356 -6.86 -7.48 0.97
N TYR A 357 -5.88 -6.61 1.26
CA TYR A 357 -5.74 -5.27 0.73
C TYR A 357 -4.42 -5.14 0.01
N VAL A 358 -4.41 -4.48 -1.14
CA VAL A 358 -3.18 -4.16 -1.84
C VAL A 358 -2.90 -2.65 -1.80
N PHE A 359 -1.63 -2.30 -1.61
CA PHE A 359 -1.14 -0.94 -1.64
C PHE A 359 0.08 -0.88 -2.56
N PRO A 360 0.06 -0.06 -3.64
CA PRO A 360 1.21 0.07 -4.52
C PRO A 360 2.41 0.64 -3.78
N SER A 361 3.60 0.09 -4.03
CA SER A 361 4.86 0.57 -3.48
C SER A 361 5.49 1.57 -4.45
N THR A 362 5.66 2.82 -4.03
CA THR A 362 6.07 3.94 -4.89
C THR A 362 7.18 4.80 -4.31
N HIS A 363 7.52 4.61 -3.04
CA HIS A 363 8.57 5.33 -2.32
C HIS A 363 9.67 4.36 -1.86
N MET A 364 10.72 4.90 -1.23
CA MET A 364 11.92 4.17 -0.83
C MET A 364 12.68 3.61 -2.03
N VAL A 365 12.89 4.45 -3.06
CA VAL A 365 13.64 4.08 -4.26
C VAL A 365 15.11 3.83 -3.88
N ALA A 366 15.58 2.61 -4.13
CA ALA A 366 16.95 2.19 -3.80
C ALA A 366 17.98 2.80 -4.77
N PRO A 367 19.23 3.01 -4.32
CA PRO A 367 20.33 3.33 -5.21
C PRO A 367 20.59 2.18 -6.20
N LYS A 368 21.21 2.52 -7.35
CA LYS A 368 21.44 1.57 -8.46
C LYS A 368 22.17 0.28 -8.05
N GLU A 369 22.98 0.36 -7.02
CA GLU A 369 23.76 -0.78 -6.48
C GLU A 369 22.88 -1.77 -5.68
N ASN A 370 21.69 -1.34 -5.29
CA ASN A 370 20.80 -2.11 -4.41
C ASN A 370 19.45 -2.44 -5.09
N VAL A 371 19.39 -2.36 -6.41
CA VAL A 371 18.20 -2.76 -7.19
C VAL A 371 18.06 -4.29 -7.23
N VAL A 372 16.88 -4.75 -7.61
CA VAL A 372 16.61 -6.19 -7.81
C VAL A 372 17.53 -6.74 -8.90
N ALA A 373 18.26 -7.80 -8.60
CA ALA A 373 19.12 -8.46 -9.56
C ALA A 373 18.31 -9.29 -10.56
N CYS A 374 18.83 -9.46 -11.79
CA CYS A 374 18.16 -10.24 -12.86
C CYS A 374 17.81 -11.66 -12.40
N THR A 375 18.70 -12.29 -11.64
CA THR A 375 18.52 -13.66 -11.12
C THR A 375 17.42 -13.78 -10.08
N GLU A 376 17.02 -12.69 -9.42
CA GLU A 376 15.91 -12.72 -8.46
C GLU A 376 14.55 -12.88 -9.13
N CYS A 377 14.43 -12.47 -10.40
CA CYS A 377 13.23 -12.70 -11.21
C CYS A 377 13.41 -13.91 -12.13
N HIS A 378 14.55 -13.99 -12.84
CA HIS A 378 14.88 -15.08 -13.78
C HIS A 378 15.40 -16.31 -13.04
N SER A 379 14.57 -16.94 -12.23
CA SER A 379 14.85 -18.17 -11.50
C SER A 379 13.72 -19.18 -11.66
N ARG A 380 14.04 -20.49 -11.47
CA ARG A 380 13.11 -21.57 -11.78
C ARG A 380 11.90 -21.67 -10.86
N SER A 381 12.06 -21.50 -9.55
CA SER A 381 11.01 -21.82 -8.58
C SER A 381 10.76 -20.76 -7.53
N GLU A 382 11.77 -19.97 -7.17
CA GLU A 382 11.72 -19.05 -6.02
C GLU A 382 11.88 -17.57 -6.42
N GLY A 383 11.75 -17.27 -7.72
CA GLY A 383 11.87 -15.90 -8.22
C GLY A 383 10.73 -15.00 -7.74
N ARG A 384 11.00 -13.71 -7.70
CA ARG A 384 10.02 -12.68 -7.30
C ARG A 384 8.72 -12.76 -8.11
N LEU A 385 8.79 -13.20 -9.37
CA LEU A 385 7.65 -13.32 -10.30
C LEU A 385 7.13 -14.76 -10.43
N ALA A 386 7.51 -15.68 -9.55
CA ALA A 386 7.14 -17.08 -9.64
C ALA A 386 5.62 -17.34 -9.66
N LYS A 387 4.85 -16.47 -9.00
CA LYS A 387 3.38 -16.58 -8.91
C LYS A 387 2.63 -15.76 -9.96
N LEU A 388 3.34 -14.96 -10.76
CA LEU A 388 2.70 -14.10 -11.75
C LEU A 388 2.54 -14.86 -13.07
N SER A 389 1.34 -14.91 -13.60
CA SER A 389 0.98 -15.55 -14.86
C SER A 389 0.74 -14.53 -16.00
N GLY A 390 0.43 -15.02 -17.20
CA GLY A 390 0.08 -14.18 -18.34
C GLY A 390 1.26 -13.71 -19.18
N PHE A 391 2.45 -14.30 -19.03
CA PHE A 391 3.61 -14.08 -19.88
C PHE A 391 4.60 -15.24 -19.78
N TYR A 392 5.38 -15.44 -20.82
CA TYR A 392 6.49 -16.40 -20.82
C TYR A 392 7.74 -15.74 -20.24
N MET A 393 8.34 -16.38 -19.25
CA MET A 393 9.60 -15.92 -18.68
C MET A 393 10.67 -17.00 -18.82
N PRO A 394 11.76 -16.73 -19.54
CA PRO A 394 12.90 -17.64 -19.62
C PRO A 394 13.40 -18.02 -18.21
N SER A 395 13.84 -19.25 -18.06
CA SER A 395 14.27 -19.88 -16.80
C SER A 395 13.16 -20.30 -15.83
N ARG A 396 12.00 -19.65 -15.81
CA ARG A 396 10.83 -20.05 -15.03
C ARG A 396 9.96 -21.04 -15.80
N ASP A 397 9.58 -20.65 -16.99
CA ASP A 397 8.60 -21.40 -17.78
C ASP A 397 9.27 -22.41 -18.68
N ARG A 398 8.67 -23.58 -18.83
CA ARG A 398 9.12 -24.65 -19.71
C ARG A 398 8.13 -24.85 -20.84
N PHE A 399 8.63 -24.90 -22.04
CA PHE A 399 7.87 -25.32 -23.19
C PHE A 399 8.31 -26.76 -23.58
N LEU A 400 7.63 -27.73 -22.95
CA LEU A 400 8.04 -29.15 -22.96
C LEU A 400 8.42 -29.66 -24.36
N LEU A 401 7.65 -29.28 -25.39
CA LEU A 401 7.91 -29.70 -26.77
C LEU A 401 9.24 -29.15 -27.30
N LEU A 402 9.47 -27.83 -27.14
CA LEU A 402 10.70 -27.19 -27.58
C LEU A 402 11.92 -27.68 -26.80
N ASP A 403 11.78 -27.82 -25.48
CA ASP A 403 12.83 -28.36 -24.62
C ASP A 403 13.21 -29.78 -25.04
N THR A 404 12.21 -30.63 -25.32
CA THR A 404 12.43 -32.01 -25.76
C THR A 404 13.14 -32.05 -27.12
N ILE A 405 12.69 -31.26 -28.09
CA ILE A 405 13.32 -31.16 -29.40
C ILE A 405 14.75 -30.64 -29.27
N GLY A 406 14.97 -29.62 -28.45
CA GLY A 406 16.28 -29.04 -28.16
C GLY A 406 17.24 -30.09 -27.57
N TRP A 407 16.80 -30.86 -26.58
CA TRP A 407 17.61 -31.94 -26.01
C TRP A 407 17.91 -33.06 -27.01
N ILE A 408 16.95 -33.46 -27.84
CA ILE A 408 17.17 -34.45 -28.89
C ILE A 408 18.24 -33.94 -29.91
N ALA A 409 18.14 -32.66 -30.28
CA ALA A 409 19.13 -32.07 -31.21
C ALA A 409 20.53 -32.01 -30.58
N VAL A 410 20.66 -31.60 -29.31
CA VAL A 410 21.93 -31.55 -28.61
C VAL A 410 22.54 -32.93 -28.43
N LEU A 411 21.77 -33.91 -27.94
CA LEU A 411 22.24 -35.27 -27.74
C LEU A 411 22.56 -35.97 -29.07
N GLY A 412 21.73 -35.76 -30.09
CA GLY A 412 21.97 -36.28 -31.42
C GLY A 412 23.24 -35.73 -32.07
N SER A 413 23.47 -34.42 -31.94
CA SER A 413 24.69 -33.76 -32.42
C SER A 413 25.94 -34.29 -31.69
N LEU A 414 25.86 -34.40 -30.35
CA LEU A 414 26.94 -34.97 -29.54
C LEU A 414 27.25 -36.41 -29.93
N ALA A 415 26.24 -37.26 -30.06
CA ALA A 415 26.38 -38.63 -30.50
C ALA A 415 27.01 -38.72 -31.92
N GLY A 416 26.55 -37.85 -32.83
CA GLY A 416 27.14 -37.76 -34.18
C GLY A 416 28.62 -37.39 -34.21
N VAL A 417 29.01 -36.41 -33.36
CA VAL A 417 30.43 -36.02 -33.24
C VAL A 417 31.28 -37.16 -32.66
N ILE A 418 30.77 -37.82 -31.60
CA ILE A 418 31.46 -38.95 -30.99
C ILE A 418 31.61 -40.10 -32.02
N LEU A 419 30.53 -40.48 -32.68
CA LEU A 419 30.54 -41.54 -33.68
C LEU A 419 31.51 -41.21 -34.84
N HIS A 420 31.45 -39.99 -35.35
CA HIS A 420 32.39 -39.52 -36.37
C HIS A 420 33.85 -39.60 -35.91
N GLY A 421 34.14 -39.20 -34.67
CA GLY A 421 35.44 -39.29 -34.06
C GLY A 421 35.94 -40.74 -33.96
N LEU A 422 35.09 -41.65 -33.48
CA LEU A 422 35.40 -43.08 -33.40
C LEU A 422 35.67 -43.69 -34.78
N VAL A 423 34.81 -43.42 -35.77
CA VAL A 423 34.99 -43.88 -37.15
C VAL A 423 36.34 -43.38 -37.68
N ARG A 424 36.70 -42.13 -37.45
CA ARG A 424 37.96 -41.56 -37.90
C ARG A 424 39.19 -42.16 -37.22
N ILE A 425 39.08 -42.63 -35.98
CA ILE A 425 40.16 -43.25 -35.22
C ILE A 425 40.34 -44.71 -35.63
N PHE A 426 39.24 -45.46 -35.78
CA PHE A 426 39.27 -46.90 -35.94
C PHE A 426 39.22 -47.40 -37.40
N ILE A 427 38.80 -46.56 -38.35
CA ILE A 427 38.82 -46.93 -39.76
C ILE A 427 40.09 -46.36 -40.38
N PRO A 428 41.06 -47.23 -40.75
CA PRO A 428 42.28 -46.77 -41.40
C PRO A 428 41.96 -46.15 -42.77
N LYS A 429 42.50 -44.98 -43.03
CA LYS A 429 42.49 -44.40 -44.35
C LYS A 429 43.39 -45.24 -45.27
N ASP A 430 42.82 -46.01 -46.17
CA ASP A 430 43.58 -46.54 -47.29
C ASP A 430 44.23 -45.37 -48.03
N ARG A 431 45.53 -45.19 -47.79
CA ARG A 431 46.36 -44.31 -48.62
C ARG A 431 46.56 -45.01 -50.01
N LYS A 432 45.64 -44.85 -50.92
CA LYS A 432 45.98 -45.01 -52.35
C LYS A 432 46.88 -43.84 -52.74
N ARG A 433 48.17 -44.08 -52.71
CA ARG A 433 49.13 -43.27 -53.47
C ARG A 433 48.95 -43.64 -54.91
N GLY A 434 48.47 -42.74 -55.74
CA GLY A 434 48.58 -42.66 -57.13
C GLY A 434 49.28 -41.37 -57.49
#